data_93bb763556f711557d9e93ee0d4e37c0
#
_entry.id   93bb763556f711557d9e93ee0d4e37c0
#
_cell.length_a   1.000
_cell.length_b   1.000
_cell.length_c   1.000
_cell.angle_alpha   90.00
_cell.angle_beta   90.00
_cell.angle_gamma   90.00
#
_symmetry.space_group_name_H-M   'P 1'
#
loop_
_entity.id
_entity.type
_entity.pdbx_description
1 polymer ?
#
loop_
_entity_poly.entity_id
_entity_poly.type
_entity_poly.pdbx_seq_one_letter_code
_entity_poly.pdbx_strand_id
1 'polypeptide(L)'
;RQVTGVQTCALPICYGGSCFPKDVKALIKTAELNGYPMQVLRAVEEVNELQKSVLFDKLVKQFNDNLKDKTIALWGLAFKPETDDMREAPALVLIDKLLKAGCQIRAYDPAAMQECKRRIGDSVYYACDMYDAVLDADALMLVTEWKEFRLPSWAVIRKTMAQQIVLDGRNIYDKKEMEELGFVYSCIGK
;
A
#
# COMPACT_ATOMS: atom_id res chain seq x y z
N ARG A 1 -5.32 -17.59 -24.95
CA ARG A 1 -6.74 -17.24 -24.94
C ARG A 1 -7.06 -16.56 -23.61
N GLN A 2 -7.20 -15.25 -23.62
CA GLN A 2 -7.78 -14.52 -22.49
C GLN A 2 -9.28 -14.84 -22.47
N VAL A 3 -9.71 -15.62 -21.52
CA VAL A 3 -11.12 -16.06 -21.42
C VAL A 3 -11.96 -15.05 -20.63
N THR A 4 -11.34 -14.21 -19.84
CA THR A 4 -12.01 -13.12 -19.11
C THR A 4 -11.06 -11.94 -19.00
N GLY A 5 -11.56 -10.71 -19.08
CA GLY A 5 -10.78 -9.48 -18.87
C GLY A 5 -10.33 -9.26 -17.43
N VAL A 6 -10.19 -10.32 -16.64
CA VAL A 6 -9.68 -10.30 -15.29
C VAL A 6 -8.16 -10.39 -15.38
N GLN A 7 -7.47 -9.30 -15.12
CA GLN A 7 -6.03 -9.29 -14.92
C GLN A 7 -5.72 -10.04 -13.62
N THR A 8 -5.40 -11.33 -13.72
CA THR A 8 -5.04 -12.17 -12.58
C THR A 8 -3.69 -11.81 -11.95
N CYS A 9 -2.91 -10.92 -12.59
CA CYS A 9 -1.58 -10.52 -12.12
C CYS A 9 -1.58 -9.32 -11.17
N ALA A 10 -2.67 -8.54 -11.11
CA ALA A 10 -2.80 -7.37 -10.24
C ALA A 10 -3.90 -7.61 -9.21
N LEU A 11 -3.69 -8.57 -8.33
CA LEU A 11 -4.56 -8.71 -7.16
C LEU A 11 -4.36 -7.48 -6.27
N PRO A 12 -5.43 -6.72 -5.97
CA PRO A 12 -5.31 -5.59 -5.05
C PRO A 12 -4.86 -6.10 -3.68
N ILE A 13 -4.07 -5.27 -2.98
CA ILE A 13 -3.68 -5.58 -1.60
C ILE A 13 -4.91 -5.86 -0.75
N CYS A 14 -5.98 -5.06 -0.92
CA CYS A 14 -7.29 -5.21 -0.28
C CYS A 14 -8.32 -4.39 -1.07
N TYR A 15 -9.60 -4.52 -0.73
CA TYR A 15 -10.61 -3.57 -1.21
C TYR A 15 -10.77 -2.41 -0.24
N GLY A 16 -11.14 -1.24 -0.77
CA GLY A 16 -11.35 0.01 -0.04
C GLY A 16 -12.34 0.92 -0.75
N GLY A 17 -12.30 2.21 -0.42
CA GLY A 17 -13.20 3.21 -0.96
C GLY A 17 -14.50 3.37 -0.17
N SER A 18 -15.39 4.20 -0.68
CA SER A 18 -16.58 4.65 0.05
C SER A 18 -17.79 3.72 -0.05
N CYS A 19 -17.92 2.95 -1.12
CA CYS A 19 -19.14 2.19 -1.39
C CYS A 19 -19.01 0.74 -0.91
N PHE A 20 -18.10 -0.02 -1.50
CA PHE A 20 -18.04 -1.47 -1.30
C PHE A 20 -17.87 -1.89 0.18
N PRO A 21 -16.89 -1.34 0.96
CA PRO A 21 -16.77 -1.71 2.37
C PRO A 21 -18.01 -1.35 3.20
N LYS A 22 -18.57 -0.17 2.94
CA LYS A 22 -19.78 0.29 3.64
C LYS A 22 -20.97 -0.63 3.37
N ASP A 23 -21.18 -1.01 2.11
CA ASP A 23 -22.33 -1.81 1.70
C ASP A 23 -22.22 -3.26 2.23
N VAL A 24 -21.01 -3.84 2.23
CA VAL A 24 -20.75 -5.15 2.84
C VAL A 24 -21.02 -5.11 4.34
N LYS A 25 -20.49 -4.12 5.07
CA LYS A 25 -20.73 -3.95 6.51
C LYS A 25 -22.21 -3.71 6.83
N ALA A 26 -22.92 -2.93 6.02
CA ALA A 26 -24.36 -2.70 6.18
C ALA A 26 -25.16 -3.99 5.95
N LEU A 27 -24.81 -4.78 4.95
CA LEU A 27 -25.48 -6.05 4.68
C LEU A 27 -25.27 -7.05 5.80
N ILE A 28 -24.05 -7.19 6.32
CA ILE A 28 -23.75 -8.02 7.49
C ILE A 28 -24.62 -7.59 8.67
N LYS A 29 -24.67 -6.27 8.96
CA LYS A 29 -25.43 -5.74 10.08
C LYS A 29 -26.93 -5.98 9.93
N THR A 30 -27.48 -5.80 8.73
CA THR A 30 -28.89 -6.07 8.43
C THR A 30 -29.23 -7.54 8.63
N ALA A 31 -28.38 -8.44 8.17
CA ALA A 31 -28.57 -9.87 8.33
C ALA A 31 -28.55 -10.30 9.81
N GLU A 32 -27.61 -9.75 10.60
CA GLU A 32 -27.54 -9.98 12.05
C GLU A 32 -28.83 -9.58 12.77
N LEU A 33 -29.38 -8.40 12.44
CA LEU A 33 -30.65 -7.92 13.02
C LEU A 33 -31.84 -8.83 12.70
N ASN A 34 -31.73 -9.62 11.63
CA ASN A 34 -32.73 -10.61 11.22
C ASN A 34 -32.34 -12.04 11.60
N GLY A 35 -31.37 -12.24 12.51
CA GLY A 35 -30.96 -13.54 13.00
C GLY A 35 -30.15 -14.39 12.01
N TYR A 36 -29.64 -13.82 10.92
CA TYR A 36 -28.84 -14.54 9.93
C TYR A 36 -27.36 -14.20 10.04
N PRO A 37 -26.48 -15.15 10.40
CA PRO A 37 -25.07 -14.88 10.64
C PRO A 37 -24.23 -14.90 9.36
N MET A 38 -24.23 -13.97 8.50
CA MET A 38 -23.50 -13.94 7.23
C MET A 38 -21.99 -14.30 7.35
N GLN A 39 -21.70 -15.56 7.65
CA GLN A 39 -20.36 -16.06 7.98
C GLN A 39 -19.34 -15.79 6.87
N VAL A 40 -19.72 -16.02 5.60
CA VAL A 40 -18.82 -15.80 4.47
C VAL A 40 -18.42 -14.32 4.34
N LEU A 41 -19.39 -13.39 4.45
CA LEU A 41 -19.07 -11.96 4.34
C LEU A 41 -18.26 -11.46 5.55
N ARG A 42 -18.50 -12.00 6.74
CA ARG A 42 -17.67 -11.70 7.92
C ARG A 42 -16.23 -12.15 7.72
N ALA A 43 -16.02 -13.37 7.20
CA ALA A 43 -14.68 -13.88 6.89
C ALA A 43 -14.00 -13.04 5.80
N VAL A 44 -14.73 -12.56 4.80
CA VAL A 44 -14.22 -11.66 3.77
C VAL A 44 -13.76 -10.33 4.38
N GLU A 45 -14.53 -9.70 5.26
CA GLU A 45 -14.14 -8.47 5.97
C GLU A 45 -12.88 -8.69 6.83
N GLU A 46 -12.85 -9.79 7.58
CA GLU A 46 -11.68 -10.13 8.41
C GLU A 46 -10.41 -10.30 7.58
N VAL A 47 -10.48 -11.05 6.49
CA VAL A 47 -9.34 -11.23 5.56
C VAL A 47 -8.93 -9.88 4.96
N ASN A 48 -9.90 -9.03 4.58
CA ASN A 48 -9.60 -7.71 4.03
C ASN A 48 -8.86 -6.82 5.04
N GLU A 49 -9.25 -6.83 6.30
CA GLU A 49 -8.55 -6.06 7.35
C GLU A 49 -7.13 -6.60 7.59
N LEU A 50 -6.95 -7.91 7.67
CA LEU A 50 -5.62 -8.52 7.81
C LEU A 50 -4.71 -8.18 6.62
N GLN A 51 -5.27 -8.18 5.41
CA GLN A 51 -4.54 -7.92 4.18
C GLN A 51 -3.95 -6.50 4.12
N LYS A 52 -4.60 -5.50 4.73
CA LYS A 52 -4.08 -4.12 4.82
C LYS A 52 -2.71 -4.04 5.51
N SER A 53 -2.36 -5.02 6.34
CA SER A 53 -1.12 -5.06 7.12
C SER A 53 0.02 -5.85 6.48
N VAL A 54 -0.23 -6.65 5.45
CA VAL A 54 0.74 -7.60 4.89
C VAL A 54 2.06 -6.96 4.47
N LEU A 55 2.01 -5.75 3.89
CA LEU A 55 3.25 -5.03 3.51
C LEU A 55 4.06 -4.62 4.74
N PHE A 56 3.40 -4.19 5.82
CA PHE A 56 4.07 -3.87 7.06
C PHE A 56 4.75 -5.11 7.67
N ASP A 57 4.06 -6.26 7.69
CA ASP A 57 4.61 -7.51 8.23
C ASP A 57 5.81 -8.00 7.41
N LYS A 58 5.81 -7.79 6.08
CA LYS A 58 6.96 -8.06 5.20
C LYS A 58 8.13 -7.11 5.51
N LEU A 59 7.85 -5.83 5.74
CA LEU A 59 8.88 -4.84 6.10
C LEU A 59 9.53 -5.19 7.44
N VAL A 60 8.74 -5.54 8.45
CA VAL A 60 9.24 -5.98 9.78
C VAL A 60 10.22 -7.14 9.64
N LYS A 61 9.86 -8.17 8.85
CA LYS A 61 10.74 -9.31 8.57
C LYS A 61 12.02 -8.89 7.85
N GLN A 62 11.93 -7.96 6.89
CA GLN A 62 13.08 -7.49 6.13
C GLN A 62 14.11 -6.77 7.01
N PHE A 63 13.67 -6.08 8.04
CA PHE A 63 14.53 -5.36 8.99
C PHE A 63 14.75 -6.08 10.33
N ASN A 64 14.39 -7.38 10.43
CA ASN A 64 14.55 -8.19 11.65
C ASN A 64 13.98 -7.48 12.89
N ASP A 65 12.75 -7.00 12.80
CA ASP A 65 12.00 -6.26 13.83
C ASP A 65 12.61 -4.89 14.22
N ASN A 66 13.66 -4.42 13.56
CA ASN A 66 14.30 -3.13 13.85
C ASN A 66 13.89 -2.05 12.85
N LEU A 67 12.73 -1.45 13.06
CA LEU A 67 12.18 -0.38 12.21
C LEU A 67 12.43 1.03 12.75
N LYS A 68 12.91 1.15 13.99
CA LYS A 68 13.13 2.46 14.59
C LYS A 68 14.11 3.30 13.76
N ASP A 69 13.77 4.56 13.56
CA ASP A 69 14.53 5.55 12.79
C ASP A 69 14.71 5.22 11.30
N LYS A 70 14.02 4.20 10.77
CA LYS A 70 14.01 3.89 9.35
C LYS A 70 13.15 4.87 8.58
N THR A 71 13.63 5.29 7.41
CA THR A 71 12.88 6.14 6.47
C THR A 71 12.20 5.28 5.42
N ILE A 72 10.87 5.34 5.35
CA ILE A 72 10.07 4.54 4.42
C ILE A 72 9.41 5.46 3.40
N ALA A 73 9.72 5.26 2.13
CA ALA A 73 9.02 5.88 1.02
C ALA A 73 7.67 5.17 0.80
N LEU A 74 6.60 5.94 0.70
CA LEU A 74 5.26 5.40 0.46
C LEU A 74 4.70 5.99 -0.84
N TRP A 75 4.54 5.15 -1.86
CA TRP A 75 3.94 5.52 -3.13
C TRP A 75 2.48 5.09 -3.21
N GLY A 76 1.59 6.06 -3.29
CA GLY A 76 0.15 5.88 -3.32
C GLY A 76 -0.50 5.93 -1.95
N LEU A 77 -1.47 6.83 -1.82
CA LEU A 77 -2.23 7.09 -0.58
C LEU A 77 -3.72 6.80 -0.77
N ALA A 78 -4.26 7.07 -1.98
CA ALA A 78 -5.64 6.75 -2.33
C ALA A 78 -5.88 5.24 -2.38
N PHE A 79 -7.13 4.80 -2.22
CA PHE A 79 -7.48 3.37 -2.28
C PHE A 79 -7.33 2.76 -3.68
N LYS A 80 -7.36 3.59 -4.73
CA LYS A 80 -7.13 3.21 -6.14
C LYS A 80 -6.59 4.42 -6.92
N PRO A 81 -6.05 4.23 -8.14
CA PRO A 81 -5.64 5.34 -9.01
C PRO A 81 -6.81 6.24 -9.43
N GLU A 82 -6.48 7.46 -9.88
CA GLU A 82 -7.39 8.45 -10.46
C GLU A 82 -8.48 8.93 -9.49
N THR A 83 -8.17 8.98 -8.19
CA THR A 83 -9.01 9.57 -7.14
C THR A 83 -8.15 10.04 -5.97
N ASP A 84 -8.68 10.95 -5.18
CA ASP A 84 -8.13 11.39 -3.89
C ASP A 84 -8.78 10.65 -2.69
N ASP A 85 -9.70 9.71 -2.96
CA ASP A 85 -10.45 9.02 -1.91
C ASP A 85 -9.56 8.08 -1.08
N MET A 86 -9.41 8.39 0.19
CA MET A 86 -8.63 7.62 1.16
C MET A 86 -9.48 6.82 2.14
N ARG A 87 -10.80 6.75 1.94
CA ARG A 87 -11.68 5.98 2.83
C ARG A 87 -11.36 4.49 2.72
N GLU A 88 -11.12 3.85 3.86
CA GLU A 88 -10.70 2.45 3.93
C GLU A 88 -9.42 2.14 3.11
N ALA A 89 -8.59 3.15 2.82
CA ALA A 89 -7.34 2.96 2.10
C ALA A 89 -6.31 2.24 2.96
N PRO A 90 -5.60 1.24 2.42
CA PRO A 90 -4.55 0.52 3.16
C PRO A 90 -3.40 1.44 3.59
N ALA A 91 -3.14 2.52 2.85
CA ALA A 91 -2.11 3.48 3.19
C ALA A 91 -2.26 4.06 4.60
N LEU A 92 -3.48 4.35 5.06
CA LEU A 92 -3.72 4.88 6.41
C LEU A 92 -3.33 3.87 7.50
N VAL A 93 -3.63 2.59 7.29
CA VAL A 93 -3.26 1.51 8.21
C VAL A 93 -1.73 1.34 8.25
N LEU A 94 -1.09 1.38 7.09
CA LEU A 94 0.37 1.28 6.97
C LEU A 94 1.07 2.45 7.64
N ILE A 95 0.60 3.69 7.41
CA ILE A 95 1.15 4.90 8.03
C ILE A 95 1.07 4.80 9.56
N ASP A 96 -0.09 4.45 10.11
CA ASP A 96 -0.28 4.31 11.56
C ASP A 96 0.70 3.28 12.15
N LYS A 97 0.84 2.11 11.51
CA LYS A 97 1.77 1.06 11.97
C LYS A 97 3.23 1.50 11.87
N LEU A 98 3.63 2.15 10.78
CA LEU A 98 5.00 2.64 10.58
C LEU A 98 5.37 3.71 11.60
N LEU A 99 4.49 4.69 11.85
CA LEU A 99 4.71 5.71 12.87
C LEU A 99 4.82 5.12 14.27
N LYS A 100 3.97 4.15 14.62
CA LYS A 100 4.05 3.41 15.89
C LYS A 100 5.33 2.61 16.05
N ALA A 101 5.90 2.13 14.93
CA ALA A 101 7.19 1.44 14.91
C ALA A 101 8.39 2.40 14.96
N GLY A 102 8.17 3.71 14.97
CA GLY A 102 9.23 4.73 15.03
C GLY A 102 9.87 5.05 13.68
N CYS A 103 9.21 4.72 12.57
CA CYS A 103 9.67 5.07 11.22
C CYS A 103 9.41 6.55 10.91
N GLN A 104 10.26 7.10 10.04
CA GLN A 104 9.97 8.32 9.28
C GLN A 104 9.32 7.93 7.95
N ILE A 105 8.33 8.69 7.49
CA ILE A 105 7.60 8.39 6.27
C ILE A 105 7.73 9.54 5.29
N ARG A 106 8.09 9.23 4.04
CA ARG A 106 8.08 10.14 2.91
C ARG A 106 7.02 9.68 1.93
N ALA A 107 5.88 10.36 1.91
CA ALA A 107 4.70 9.95 1.16
C ALA A 107 4.55 10.76 -0.12
N TYR A 108 4.15 10.07 -1.19
CA TYR A 108 3.76 10.72 -2.44
C TYR A 108 2.55 10.02 -3.08
N ASP A 109 1.60 10.83 -3.53
CA ASP A 109 0.43 10.43 -4.31
C ASP A 109 0.03 11.57 -5.26
N PRO A 110 -0.25 11.32 -6.55
CA PRO A 110 -0.59 12.37 -7.51
C PRO A 110 -1.83 13.20 -7.16
N ALA A 111 -2.77 12.65 -6.38
CA ALA A 111 -4.05 13.29 -6.09
C ALA A 111 -4.37 13.40 -4.58
N ALA A 112 -3.98 12.42 -3.77
CA ALA A 112 -4.48 12.27 -2.40
C ALA A 112 -3.64 12.98 -1.31
N MET A 113 -2.59 13.73 -1.66
CA MET A 113 -1.70 14.40 -0.70
C MET A 113 -2.45 15.35 0.25
N GLN A 114 -3.35 16.17 -0.30
CA GLN A 114 -4.14 17.13 0.46
C GLN A 114 -5.12 16.43 1.41
N GLU A 115 -5.79 15.38 0.92
CA GLU A 115 -6.73 14.58 1.72
C GLU A 115 -5.99 13.83 2.83
N CYS A 116 -4.79 13.32 2.55
CA CYS A 116 -3.93 12.71 3.55
C CYS A 116 -3.58 13.72 4.65
N LYS A 117 -3.10 14.90 4.27
CA LYS A 117 -2.74 15.97 5.21
C LYS A 117 -3.94 16.40 6.05
N ARG A 118 -5.15 16.45 5.48
CA ARG A 118 -6.39 16.76 6.22
C ARG A 118 -6.69 15.69 7.29
N ARG A 119 -6.34 14.42 7.06
CA ARG A 119 -6.63 13.29 7.97
C ARG A 119 -5.59 13.11 9.07
N ILE A 120 -4.32 13.22 8.73
CA ILE A 120 -3.21 12.86 9.63
C ILE A 120 -2.26 14.04 9.94
N GLY A 121 -2.58 15.25 9.43
CA GLY A 121 -1.74 16.43 9.64
C GLY A 121 -0.36 16.30 9.01
N ASP A 122 0.65 16.84 9.68
CA ASP A 122 2.04 16.85 9.26
C ASP A 122 2.86 15.70 9.91
N SER A 123 2.23 14.56 10.18
CA SER A 123 2.89 13.38 10.78
C SER A 123 3.80 12.63 9.81
N VAL A 124 3.75 12.95 8.51
CA VAL A 124 4.61 12.42 7.46
C VAL A 124 5.19 13.55 6.62
N TYR A 125 6.31 13.31 5.96
CA TYR A 125 6.82 14.22 4.94
C TYR A 125 6.04 14.03 3.63
N TYR A 126 5.48 15.09 3.08
CA TYR A 126 4.77 15.10 1.81
C TYR A 126 5.73 15.48 0.70
N ALA A 127 6.17 14.49 -0.07
CA ALA A 127 7.13 14.67 -1.13
C ALA A 127 6.54 15.42 -2.33
N CYS A 128 7.36 16.20 -3.04
CA CYS A 128 6.90 16.96 -4.20
C CYS A 128 6.71 16.08 -5.45
N ASP A 129 7.43 14.96 -5.55
CA ASP A 129 7.28 13.93 -6.58
C ASP A 129 7.70 12.55 -6.07
N MET A 130 7.57 11.54 -6.94
CA MET A 130 7.90 10.16 -6.61
C MET A 130 9.40 9.95 -6.31
N TYR A 131 10.29 10.74 -6.91
CA TYR A 131 11.73 10.62 -6.69
C TYR A 131 12.17 11.32 -5.40
N ASP A 132 11.56 12.45 -5.05
CA ASP A 132 11.74 13.08 -3.74
C ASP A 132 11.28 12.15 -2.61
N ALA A 133 10.20 11.39 -2.82
CA ALA A 133 9.74 10.43 -1.82
C ALA A 133 10.78 9.35 -1.48
N VAL A 134 11.57 8.89 -2.45
CA VAL A 134 12.57 7.81 -2.24
C VAL A 134 13.96 8.31 -1.83
N LEU A 135 14.16 9.61 -1.74
CA LEU A 135 15.46 10.18 -1.32
C LEU A 135 15.82 9.73 0.09
N ASP A 136 17.00 9.09 0.21
CA ASP A 136 17.54 8.52 1.45
C ASP A 136 16.60 7.52 2.16
N ALA A 137 15.63 6.93 1.43
CA ALA A 137 14.72 5.94 1.99
C ALA A 137 15.40 4.57 2.17
N ASP A 138 15.13 3.92 3.32
CA ASP A 138 15.56 2.55 3.60
C ASP A 138 14.72 1.50 2.86
N ALA A 139 13.45 1.83 2.55
CA ALA A 139 12.59 0.97 1.73
C ALA A 139 11.53 1.81 1.00
N LEU A 140 11.10 1.30 -0.15
CA LEU A 140 9.96 1.79 -0.91
C LEU A 140 8.78 0.82 -0.77
N MET A 141 7.60 1.33 -0.39
CA MET A 141 6.34 0.61 -0.37
C MET A 141 5.40 1.18 -1.44
N LEU A 142 5.04 0.38 -2.43
CA LEU A 142 4.01 0.71 -3.41
C LEU A 142 2.65 0.24 -2.91
N VAL A 143 1.73 1.18 -2.68
CA VAL A 143 0.39 0.90 -2.12
C VAL A 143 -0.72 1.12 -3.15
N THR A 144 -0.55 2.06 -4.07
CA THR A 144 -1.54 2.35 -5.14
C THR A 144 -0.83 2.42 -6.50
N GLU A 145 -1.38 1.71 -7.49
CA GLU A 145 -0.75 1.53 -8.81
C GLU A 145 -1.03 2.68 -9.79
N TRP A 146 -0.61 3.90 -9.45
CA TRP A 146 -0.67 5.02 -10.39
C TRP A 146 0.13 4.75 -11.66
N LYS A 147 -0.30 5.34 -12.78
CA LYS A 147 0.37 5.13 -14.09
C LYS A 147 1.86 5.51 -14.06
N GLU A 148 2.19 6.61 -13.38
CA GLU A 148 3.58 7.08 -13.28
C GLU A 148 4.49 6.13 -12.50
N PHE A 149 3.96 5.33 -11.57
CA PHE A 149 4.74 4.35 -10.83
C PHE A 149 5.09 3.10 -11.65
N ARG A 150 4.45 2.88 -12.81
CA ARG A 150 4.66 1.66 -13.60
C ARG A 150 6.00 1.60 -14.32
N LEU A 151 6.54 2.73 -14.72
CA LEU A 151 7.79 2.83 -15.47
C LEU A 151 8.70 3.92 -14.87
N PRO A 152 9.12 3.81 -13.62
CA PRO A 152 10.01 4.76 -13.01
C PRO A 152 11.44 4.56 -13.52
N SER A 153 12.29 5.55 -13.34
CA SER A 153 13.73 5.37 -13.56
C SER A 153 14.37 4.63 -12.40
N TRP A 154 14.42 3.30 -12.47
CA TRP A 154 15.06 2.48 -11.44
C TRP A 154 16.53 2.82 -11.21
N ALA A 155 17.21 3.31 -12.25
CA ALA A 155 18.60 3.77 -12.14
C ALA A 155 18.74 5.00 -11.22
N VAL A 156 17.76 5.92 -11.26
CA VAL A 156 17.70 7.06 -10.33
C VAL A 156 17.37 6.57 -8.93
N ILE A 157 16.30 5.80 -8.78
CA ILE A 157 15.83 5.28 -7.47
C ILE A 157 16.95 4.52 -6.75
N ARG A 158 17.66 3.65 -7.46
CA ARG A 158 18.79 2.90 -6.90
C ARG A 158 19.91 3.78 -6.36
N LYS A 159 20.14 4.95 -6.98
CA LYS A 159 21.19 5.89 -6.54
C LYS A 159 20.76 6.78 -5.38
N THR A 160 19.46 7.03 -5.25
CA THR A 160 18.91 7.98 -4.26
C THR A 160 18.42 7.31 -2.98
N MET A 161 18.04 6.03 -3.02
CA MET A 161 17.68 5.28 -1.83
C MET A 161 18.91 4.89 -1.00
N ALA A 162 18.76 4.88 0.32
CA ALA A 162 19.76 4.38 1.26
C ALA A 162 19.91 2.85 1.16
N GLN A 163 18.82 2.12 0.98
CA GLN A 163 18.79 0.68 0.76
C GLN A 163 17.83 0.33 -0.39
N GLN A 164 18.20 -0.66 -1.20
CA GLN A 164 17.46 -1.05 -2.39
C GLN A 164 16.39 -2.10 -2.07
N ILE A 165 15.42 -1.73 -1.22
CA ILE A 165 14.32 -2.60 -0.79
C ILE A 165 13.01 -2.07 -1.36
N VAL A 166 12.27 -2.92 -2.09
CA VAL A 166 10.98 -2.58 -2.69
C VAL A 166 9.92 -3.60 -2.27
N LEU A 167 8.85 -3.09 -1.68
CA LEU A 167 7.67 -3.85 -1.26
C LEU A 167 6.48 -3.44 -2.14
N ASP A 168 6.10 -4.32 -3.07
CA ASP A 168 5.05 -4.05 -4.05
C ASP A 168 3.71 -4.64 -3.61
N GLY A 169 2.81 -3.78 -3.16
CA GLY A 169 1.45 -4.14 -2.74
C GLY A 169 0.49 -4.37 -3.90
N ARG A 170 0.89 -4.08 -5.13
CA ARG A 170 0.01 -4.11 -6.31
C ARG A 170 0.47 -5.09 -7.39
N ASN A 171 1.63 -5.73 -7.18
CA ASN A 171 2.22 -6.72 -8.10
C ASN A 171 2.38 -6.18 -9.52
N ILE A 172 2.83 -4.93 -9.65
CA ILE A 172 2.97 -4.28 -10.96
C ILE A 172 4.35 -4.42 -11.57
N TYR A 173 5.34 -4.89 -10.79
CA TYR A 173 6.69 -5.11 -11.27
C TYR A 173 7.01 -6.59 -11.40
N ASP A 174 7.90 -6.95 -12.32
CA ASP A 174 8.41 -8.30 -12.43
C ASP A 174 9.53 -8.54 -11.41
N LYS A 175 9.42 -9.64 -10.67
CA LYS A 175 10.38 -9.96 -9.61
C LYS A 175 11.79 -10.17 -10.13
N LYS A 176 11.93 -10.89 -11.25
CA LYS A 176 13.24 -11.21 -11.82
C LYS A 176 13.94 -9.94 -12.33
N GLU A 177 13.18 -9.07 -13.00
CA GLU A 177 13.69 -7.78 -13.46
C GLU A 177 14.16 -6.90 -12.27
N MET A 178 13.40 -6.84 -11.19
CA MET A 178 13.76 -6.07 -9.99
C MET A 178 15.03 -6.63 -9.32
N GLU A 179 15.17 -7.94 -9.23
CA GLU A 179 16.36 -8.60 -8.69
C GLU A 179 17.60 -8.37 -9.58
N GLU A 180 17.44 -8.41 -10.92
CA GLU A 180 18.51 -8.10 -11.89
C GLU A 180 18.96 -6.63 -11.79
N LEU A 181 18.07 -5.72 -11.45
CA LEU A 181 18.36 -4.31 -11.17
C LEU A 181 19.01 -4.09 -9.79
N GLY A 182 19.15 -5.14 -8.98
CA GLY A 182 19.80 -5.11 -7.68
C GLY A 182 18.92 -4.69 -6.52
N PHE A 183 17.60 -4.82 -6.66
CA PHE A 183 16.66 -4.59 -5.56
C PHE A 183 16.31 -5.88 -4.82
N VAL A 184 16.18 -5.78 -3.51
CA VAL A 184 15.47 -6.78 -2.70
C VAL A 184 13.98 -6.54 -2.89
N TYR A 185 13.33 -7.42 -3.64
CA TYR A 185 11.93 -7.24 -4.03
C TYR A 185 11.02 -8.26 -3.35
N SER A 186 9.92 -7.76 -2.81
CA SER A 186 8.84 -8.59 -2.26
C SER A 186 7.49 -8.03 -2.67
N CYS A 187 6.55 -8.90 -2.99
CA CYS A 187 5.19 -8.51 -3.40
C CYS A 187 4.12 -9.37 -2.69
N ILE A 188 2.84 -9.08 -2.94
CA ILE A 188 1.74 -9.82 -2.34
C ILE A 188 1.68 -11.23 -2.92
N GLY A 189 1.62 -12.24 -2.04
CA GLY A 189 1.47 -13.66 -2.43
C GLY A 189 2.75 -14.34 -2.92
N LYS A 190 3.90 -13.63 -2.90
CA LYS A 190 5.20 -14.20 -3.33
C LYS A 190 6.31 -13.78 -2.37
#